data_9151e68e153bf5ff7fe99179c99a9f18
#
_entry.id   9151e68e153bf5ff7fe99179c99a9f18
#
_cell.length_a   1.000
_cell.length_b   1.000
_cell.length_c   1.000
_cell.angle_alpha   90.00
_cell.angle_beta   90.00
_cell.angle_gamma   90.00
#
_symmetry.space_group_name_H-M   'P 1'
#
loop_
_entity.id
_entity.type
_entity.pdbx_description
1 polymer ?
#
loop_
_entity_poly.entity_id
_entity_poly.type
_entity_poly.pdbx_seq_one_letter_code
_entity_poly.pdbx_strand_id
1 'polypeptide(L)'
;LELWMIKKGRMKPPAKSNANQLEMGHLLEPIAAHWYAKKTGNRVYEDTNLYQHADHPYALANFDRRFERASDGEPGILECKSCTYHKASEWDDGAIPLYYELQLRFYLAVDDVNIGSFSAIWGNNPDNDLAIPDITRDKAKEDMIFERLDEWIWSLEHDKPPTMSGVAPQLALESLARIYGESQSGLPTIEFSSKQENALRRIALLQGKITECNREIKTYEKAVSYTHLTLPTT
;
A
#
# COMPACT_ATOMS: atom_id res chain seq x y z
N LEU A 1 8.15 -8.88 -6.80
CA LEU A 1 9.14 -9.95 -6.82
C LEU A 1 9.28 -10.62 -5.44
N GLU A 2 9.45 -9.87 -4.32
CA GLU A 2 9.58 -10.45 -2.97
C GLU A 2 8.41 -11.40 -2.62
N LEU A 3 7.17 -10.94 -2.79
CA LEU A 3 5.99 -11.77 -2.52
C LEU A 3 6.01 -13.07 -3.37
N TRP A 4 6.42 -12.96 -4.62
CA TRP A 4 6.57 -14.12 -5.51
C TRP A 4 7.62 -15.11 -4.96
N MET A 5 8.77 -14.62 -4.54
CA MET A 5 9.84 -15.44 -3.93
C MET A 5 9.35 -16.11 -2.63
N ILE A 6 8.60 -15.40 -1.80
CA ILE A 6 8.00 -15.94 -0.57
C ILE A 6 6.99 -17.05 -0.90
N LYS A 7 6.07 -16.80 -1.84
CA LYS A 7 5.05 -17.78 -2.26
C LYS A 7 5.64 -19.03 -2.91
N LYS A 8 6.81 -18.90 -3.58
CA LYS A 8 7.58 -20.03 -4.12
C LYS A 8 8.47 -20.71 -3.08
N GLY A 9 8.46 -20.28 -1.82
CA GLY A 9 9.32 -20.82 -0.76
C GLY A 9 10.81 -20.51 -0.92
N ARG A 10 11.16 -19.56 -1.79
CA ARG A 10 12.55 -19.15 -2.09
C ARG A 10 13.07 -18.05 -1.17
N MET A 11 12.18 -17.43 -0.41
CA MET A 11 12.50 -16.39 0.56
C MET A 11 11.59 -16.54 1.78
N LYS A 12 12.13 -16.35 2.97
CA LYS A 12 11.32 -16.29 4.19
C LYS A 12 10.57 -14.95 4.28
N PRO A 13 9.32 -14.94 4.74
CA PRO A 13 8.65 -13.69 5.04
C PRO A 13 9.48 -12.85 6.04
N PRO A 14 9.53 -11.52 5.87
CA PRO A 14 10.17 -10.67 6.86
C PRO A 14 9.47 -10.80 8.22
N ALA A 15 10.21 -10.60 9.30
CA ALA A 15 9.60 -10.54 10.62
C ALA A 15 8.57 -9.39 10.67
N LYS A 16 7.41 -9.63 11.32
CA LYS A 16 6.39 -8.60 11.49
C LYS A 16 6.92 -7.51 12.42
N SER A 17 7.28 -6.37 11.86
CA SER A 17 7.76 -5.19 12.62
C SER A 17 6.64 -4.32 13.18
N ASN A 18 5.38 -4.57 12.77
CA ASN A 18 4.21 -3.76 13.09
C ASN A 18 3.14 -4.51 13.89
N ALA A 19 3.51 -5.50 14.69
CA ALA A 19 2.57 -6.33 15.43
C ALA A 19 1.62 -5.50 16.32
N ASN A 20 2.14 -4.52 17.06
CA ASN A 20 1.33 -3.64 17.92
C ASN A 20 0.37 -2.76 17.12
N GLN A 21 0.76 -2.33 15.91
CA GLN A 21 -0.12 -1.55 15.03
C GLN A 21 -1.27 -2.41 14.49
N LEU A 22 -1.00 -3.66 14.14
CA LEU A 22 -2.03 -4.61 13.70
C LEU A 22 -3.00 -4.91 14.84
N GLU A 23 -2.49 -5.16 16.06
CA GLU A 23 -3.32 -5.37 17.24
C GLU A 23 -4.21 -4.15 17.52
N MET A 24 -3.64 -2.94 17.50
CA MET A 24 -4.40 -1.70 17.65
C MET A 24 -5.47 -1.55 16.58
N GLY A 25 -5.18 -1.92 15.32
CA GLY A 25 -6.15 -1.94 14.23
C GLY A 25 -7.37 -2.80 14.61
N HIS A 26 -7.16 -4.04 14.98
CA HIS A 26 -8.24 -4.95 15.40
C HIS A 26 -9.05 -4.45 16.59
N LEU A 27 -8.40 -3.82 17.58
CA LEU A 27 -9.09 -3.23 18.73
C LEU A 27 -9.96 -2.03 18.34
N LEU A 28 -9.60 -1.30 17.29
CA LEU A 28 -10.33 -0.12 16.83
C LEU A 28 -11.43 -0.44 15.80
N GLU A 29 -11.41 -1.60 15.15
CA GLU A 29 -12.45 -2.02 14.21
C GLU A 29 -13.88 -1.92 14.77
N PRO A 30 -14.19 -2.45 15.96
CA PRO A 30 -15.54 -2.34 16.54
C PRO A 30 -15.95 -0.88 16.79
N ILE A 31 -15.00 -0.01 17.12
CA ILE A 31 -15.23 1.42 17.36
C ILE A 31 -15.58 2.11 16.04
N ALA A 32 -14.81 1.84 14.98
CA ALA A 32 -15.07 2.36 13.65
C ALA A 32 -16.46 1.91 13.14
N ALA A 33 -16.78 0.63 13.27
CA ALA A 33 -18.07 0.06 12.90
C ALA A 33 -19.25 0.69 13.68
N HIS A 34 -19.07 0.93 14.98
CA HIS A 34 -20.07 1.61 15.81
C HIS A 34 -20.36 3.03 15.31
N TRP A 35 -19.32 3.81 15.03
CA TRP A 35 -19.51 5.18 14.55
C TRP A 35 -20.09 5.23 13.15
N TYR A 36 -19.71 4.29 12.28
CA TYR A 36 -20.37 4.13 10.97
C TYR A 36 -21.87 3.93 11.13
N ALA A 37 -22.30 2.93 11.93
CA ALA A 37 -23.70 2.65 12.16
C ALA A 37 -24.45 3.87 12.72
N LYS A 38 -23.85 4.56 13.68
CA LYS A 38 -24.44 5.75 14.32
C LYS A 38 -24.58 6.93 13.35
N LYS A 39 -23.62 7.15 12.47
CA LYS A 39 -23.64 8.28 11.51
C LYS A 39 -24.53 8.03 10.30
N THR A 40 -24.60 6.79 9.82
CA THR A 40 -25.35 6.44 8.61
C THR A 40 -26.77 5.93 8.88
N GLY A 41 -27.00 5.40 10.08
CA GLY A 41 -28.23 4.66 10.40
C GLY A 41 -28.27 3.25 9.81
N ASN A 42 -27.24 2.81 9.10
CA ASN A 42 -27.15 1.48 8.51
C ASN A 42 -27.03 0.42 9.63
N ARG A 43 -27.67 -0.73 9.40
CA ARG A 43 -27.52 -1.89 10.29
C ARG A 43 -26.20 -2.58 10.01
N VAL A 44 -25.27 -2.56 10.96
CA VAL A 44 -23.96 -3.20 10.86
C VAL A 44 -23.92 -4.50 11.65
N TYR A 45 -23.31 -5.53 11.11
CA TYR A 45 -23.15 -6.83 11.76
C TYR A 45 -21.83 -7.51 11.38
N GLU A 46 -21.40 -8.43 12.25
CA GLU A 46 -20.20 -9.24 12.02
C GLU A 46 -20.48 -10.34 11.01
N ASP A 47 -19.48 -10.61 10.19
CA ASP A 47 -19.46 -11.75 9.29
C ASP A 47 -18.07 -12.40 9.31
N THR A 48 -18.01 -13.59 9.86
CA THR A 48 -16.75 -14.34 10.03
C THR A 48 -16.51 -15.36 8.93
N ASN A 49 -17.33 -15.35 7.88
CA ASN A 49 -17.19 -16.30 6.76
C ASN A 49 -16.00 -15.93 5.88
N LEU A 50 -15.45 -16.96 5.27
CA LEU A 50 -14.50 -16.81 4.16
C LEU A 50 -15.25 -17.01 2.84
N TYR A 51 -15.18 -16.01 1.97
CA TYR A 51 -15.81 -16.01 0.65
C TYR A 51 -14.81 -16.33 -0.43
N GLN A 52 -15.27 -16.98 -1.50
CA GLN A 52 -14.46 -17.35 -2.66
C GLN A 52 -15.16 -16.87 -3.92
N HIS A 53 -14.42 -16.20 -4.79
CA HIS A 53 -14.94 -15.74 -6.08
C HIS A 53 -15.34 -16.95 -6.95
N ALA A 54 -16.47 -16.86 -7.67
CA ALA A 54 -17.02 -17.96 -8.45
C ALA A 54 -16.09 -18.41 -9.58
N ASP A 55 -15.49 -17.47 -10.30
CA ASP A 55 -14.66 -17.75 -11.49
C ASP A 55 -13.15 -17.75 -11.19
N HIS A 56 -12.72 -17.20 -10.04
CA HIS A 56 -11.33 -17.10 -9.64
C HIS A 56 -11.09 -17.79 -8.28
N PRO A 57 -10.95 -19.12 -8.22
CA PRO A 57 -10.89 -19.87 -6.96
C PRO A 57 -9.74 -19.48 -6.01
N TYR A 58 -8.71 -18.83 -6.50
CA TYR A 58 -7.63 -18.29 -5.69
C TYR A 58 -8.01 -17.01 -4.94
N ALA A 59 -9.08 -16.34 -5.38
CA ALA A 59 -9.53 -15.08 -4.79
C ALA A 59 -10.45 -15.38 -3.60
N LEU A 60 -9.91 -15.17 -2.42
CA LEU A 60 -10.58 -15.37 -1.14
C LEU A 60 -10.65 -14.06 -0.39
N ALA A 61 -11.76 -13.82 0.31
CA ALA A 61 -11.96 -12.63 1.12
C ALA A 61 -12.72 -12.94 2.41
N ASN A 62 -12.36 -12.24 3.47
CA ASN A 62 -13.17 -12.04 4.66
C ASN A 62 -13.27 -10.54 4.90
N PHE A 63 -14.34 -10.09 5.51
CA PHE A 63 -14.66 -8.68 5.65
C PHE A 63 -14.66 -8.28 7.12
N ASP A 64 -14.31 -7.02 7.41
CA ASP A 64 -14.37 -6.53 8.77
C ASP A 64 -15.81 -6.54 9.29
N ARG A 65 -16.76 -6.04 8.49
CA ARG A 65 -18.20 -6.03 8.80
C ARG A 65 -19.02 -6.05 7.51
N ARG A 66 -20.30 -6.38 7.69
CA ARG A 66 -21.35 -6.15 6.69
C ARG A 66 -22.31 -5.09 7.18
N PHE A 67 -23.01 -4.47 6.24
CA PHE A 67 -24.14 -3.60 6.57
C PHE A 67 -25.33 -3.84 5.66
N GLU A 68 -26.50 -3.46 6.15
CA GLU A 68 -27.71 -3.26 5.36
C GLU A 68 -27.98 -1.75 5.31
N ARG A 69 -28.11 -1.20 4.11
CA ARG A 69 -28.35 0.24 3.93
C ARG A 69 -29.74 0.61 4.43
N ALA A 70 -29.83 1.64 5.28
CA ALA A 70 -31.05 2.00 5.98
C ALA A 70 -32.18 2.44 5.03
N SER A 71 -31.86 2.98 3.85
CA SER A 71 -32.84 3.50 2.91
C SER A 71 -33.62 2.43 2.16
N ASP A 72 -33.02 1.28 1.87
CA ASP A 72 -33.59 0.26 0.96
C ASP A 72 -33.23 -1.18 1.33
N GLY A 73 -32.42 -1.39 2.36
CA GLY A 73 -31.99 -2.71 2.81
C GLY A 73 -30.92 -3.37 1.92
N GLU A 74 -30.32 -2.63 0.96
CA GLU A 74 -29.27 -3.21 0.11
C GLU A 74 -28.06 -3.65 0.95
N PRO A 75 -27.58 -4.90 0.77
CA PRO A 75 -26.43 -5.40 1.51
C PRO A 75 -25.13 -4.76 1.01
N GLY A 76 -24.20 -4.48 1.93
CA GLY A 76 -22.92 -3.91 1.61
C GLY A 76 -21.79 -4.46 2.49
N ILE A 77 -20.56 -4.18 2.08
CA ILE A 77 -19.32 -4.51 2.80
C ILE A 77 -18.79 -3.25 3.47
N LEU A 78 -18.51 -3.31 4.75
CA LEU A 78 -17.88 -2.24 5.51
C LEU A 78 -16.44 -2.63 5.85
N GLU A 79 -15.51 -1.81 5.42
CA GLU A 79 -14.10 -1.91 5.74
C GLU A 79 -13.72 -0.85 6.78
N CYS A 80 -13.19 -1.28 7.92
CA CYS A 80 -12.80 -0.43 9.02
C CYS A 80 -11.32 -0.09 8.94
N LYS A 81 -10.98 1.20 9.03
CA LYS A 81 -9.58 1.63 9.00
C LYS A 81 -9.25 2.54 10.19
N SER A 82 -8.11 2.30 10.80
CA SER A 82 -7.50 3.23 11.74
C SER A 82 -6.26 3.85 11.10
N CYS A 83 -6.22 5.17 11.06
CA CYS A 83 -5.15 5.93 10.42
C CYS A 83 -4.42 6.79 11.46
N THR A 84 -3.20 7.21 11.13
CA THR A 84 -2.56 8.28 11.88
C THR A 84 -3.11 9.63 11.44
N TYR A 85 -3.09 10.62 12.32
CA TYR A 85 -3.56 11.98 12.02
C TYR A 85 -2.88 12.59 10.78
N HIS A 86 -1.61 12.26 10.53
CA HIS A 86 -0.88 12.71 9.34
C HIS A 86 -1.43 12.18 8.02
N LYS A 87 -2.23 11.11 8.07
CA LYS A 87 -2.89 10.52 6.90
C LYS A 87 -4.37 10.89 6.77
N ALA A 88 -4.86 11.75 7.64
CA ALA A 88 -6.25 12.20 7.60
C ALA A 88 -6.60 12.82 6.25
N SER A 89 -5.70 13.65 5.69
CA SER A 89 -5.92 14.30 4.40
C SER A 89 -6.04 13.35 3.20
N GLU A 90 -5.65 12.08 3.34
CA GLU A 90 -5.88 11.08 2.29
C GLU A 90 -7.37 10.73 2.15
N TRP A 91 -8.20 11.14 3.11
CA TRP A 91 -9.65 10.89 3.18
C TRP A 91 -10.51 12.15 3.03
N ASP A 92 -9.89 13.31 2.77
CA ASP A 92 -10.61 14.57 2.61
C ASP A 92 -11.55 14.53 1.40
N ASP A 93 -12.68 15.23 1.50
CA ASP A 93 -13.68 15.37 0.44
C ASP A 93 -14.21 14.03 -0.13
N GLY A 94 -14.22 12.98 0.70
CA GLY A 94 -14.66 11.64 0.29
C GLY A 94 -13.63 10.87 -0.55
N ALA A 95 -12.38 11.32 -0.58
CA ALA A 95 -11.29 10.59 -1.20
C ALA A 95 -11.05 9.25 -0.50
N ILE A 96 -10.57 8.28 -1.26
CA ILE A 96 -10.17 6.96 -0.77
C ILE A 96 -8.76 6.69 -1.27
N PRO A 97 -7.80 6.37 -0.38
CA PRO A 97 -6.48 5.94 -0.83
C PRO A 97 -6.57 4.76 -1.78
N LEU A 98 -5.91 4.85 -2.93
CA LEU A 98 -6.05 3.87 -4.03
C LEU A 98 -5.87 2.41 -3.58
N TYR A 99 -4.92 2.14 -2.68
CA TYR A 99 -4.67 0.77 -2.19
C TYR A 99 -5.83 0.21 -1.36
N TYR A 100 -6.59 1.06 -0.65
CA TYR A 100 -7.81 0.65 0.04
C TYR A 100 -8.98 0.53 -0.95
N GLU A 101 -9.11 1.46 -1.91
CA GLU A 101 -10.11 1.33 -2.97
C GLU A 101 -10.00 -0.01 -3.70
N LEU A 102 -8.78 -0.41 -4.07
CA LEU A 102 -8.53 -1.71 -4.73
C LEU A 102 -8.92 -2.88 -3.83
N GLN A 103 -8.65 -2.82 -2.53
CA GLN A 103 -9.04 -3.85 -1.57
C GLN A 103 -10.56 -4.01 -1.52
N LEU A 104 -11.30 -2.92 -1.35
CA LEU A 104 -12.75 -2.99 -1.22
C LEU A 104 -13.41 -3.40 -2.56
N ARG A 105 -12.90 -2.94 -3.70
CA ARG A 105 -13.37 -3.40 -5.03
C ARG A 105 -13.17 -4.90 -5.23
N PHE A 106 -12.03 -5.41 -4.82
CA PHE A 106 -11.77 -6.86 -4.82
C PHE A 106 -12.79 -7.61 -3.95
N TYR A 107 -13.10 -7.08 -2.77
CA TYR A 107 -14.10 -7.70 -1.89
C TYR A 107 -15.50 -7.69 -2.50
N LEU A 108 -15.92 -6.57 -3.10
CA LEU A 108 -17.22 -6.47 -3.79
C LEU A 108 -17.33 -7.50 -4.92
N ALA A 109 -16.24 -7.71 -5.66
CA ALA A 109 -16.22 -8.68 -6.74
C ALA A 109 -16.26 -10.13 -6.22
N VAL A 110 -15.52 -10.44 -5.14
CA VAL A 110 -15.49 -11.80 -4.55
C VAL A 110 -16.86 -12.23 -4.04
N ASP A 111 -17.60 -11.32 -3.45
CA ASP A 111 -18.90 -11.59 -2.81
C ASP A 111 -20.12 -11.25 -3.70
N ASP A 112 -19.89 -10.70 -4.89
CA ASP A 112 -20.93 -10.26 -5.83
C ASP A 112 -21.90 -9.22 -5.23
N VAL A 113 -21.40 -8.29 -4.42
CA VAL A 113 -22.14 -7.23 -3.73
C VAL A 113 -21.89 -5.88 -4.38
N ASN A 114 -22.93 -5.03 -4.51
CA ASN A 114 -22.87 -3.80 -5.30
C ASN A 114 -22.26 -2.60 -4.58
N ILE A 115 -22.33 -2.56 -3.25
CA ILE A 115 -21.91 -1.39 -2.47
C ILE A 115 -20.91 -1.76 -1.39
N GLY A 116 -19.96 -0.87 -1.17
CA GLY A 116 -19.02 -0.94 -0.09
C GLY A 116 -18.81 0.43 0.53
N SER A 117 -18.44 0.46 1.78
CA SER A 117 -18.17 1.67 2.52
C SER A 117 -16.93 1.50 3.38
N PHE A 118 -16.27 2.62 3.65
CA PHE A 118 -15.23 2.69 4.66
C PHE A 118 -15.74 3.36 5.93
N SER A 119 -15.15 2.95 7.05
CA SER A 119 -15.16 3.72 8.29
C SER A 119 -13.71 3.97 8.69
N ALA A 120 -13.16 5.11 8.31
CA ALA A 120 -11.78 5.48 8.59
C ALA A 120 -11.71 6.46 9.75
N ILE A 121 -11.02 6.09 10.82
CA ILE A 121 -10.85 6.92 12.04
C ILE A 121 -9.37 7.27 12.25
N TRP A 122 -9.09 8.50 12.73
CA TRP A 122 -7.71 8.95 13.00
C TRP A 122 -7.52 9.71 14.32
N GLY A 123 -8.58 9.89 15.08
CA GLY A 123 -8.55 10.61 16.34
C GLY A 123 -9.64 10.14 17.29
N ASN A 124 -10.01 11.04 18.23
CA ASN A 124 -10.98 10.76 19.28
C ASN A 124 -12.28 11.60 19.16
N ASN A 125 -12.38 12.42 18.14
CA ASN A 125 -13.57 13.22 17.87
C ASN A 125 -14.25 12.73 16.57
N PRO A 126 -15.26 11.85 16.64
CA PRO A 126 -15.89 11.27 15.47
C PRO A 126 -16.70 12.27 14.63
N ASP A 127 -16.84 13.51 15.07
CA ASP A 127 -17.42 14.55 14.24
C ASP A 127 -16.42 15.16 13.25
N ASN A 128 -15.11 15.07 13.54
CA ASN A 128 -14.03 15.62 12.73
C ASN A 128 -12.97 14.58 12.31
N ASP A 129 -12.87 13.47 13.04
CA ASP A 129 -11.79 12.49 12.91
C ASP A 129 -12.30 11.16 12.30
N LEU A 130 -13.32 11.24 11.46
CA LEU A 130 -13.98 10.10 10.83
C LEU A 130 -14.33 10.44 9.38
N ALA A 131 -13.98 9.55 8.45
CA ALA A 131 -14.45 9.57 7.07
C ALA A 131 -15.27 8.32 6.76
N ILE A 132 -16.35 8.50 6.01
CA ILE A 132 -17.28 7.43 5.60
C ILE A 132 -17.51 7.55 4.08
N PRO A 133 -16.52 7.31 3.23
CA PRO A 133 -16.72 7.27 1.80
C PRO A 133 -17.30 5.94 1.36
N ASP A 134 -18.23 6.01 0.41
CA ASP A 134 -18.85 4.85 -0.23
C ASP A 134 -18.25 4.61 -1.61
N ILE A 135 -18.25 3.36 -2.03
CA ILE A 135 -17.99 2.98 -3.41
C ILE A 135 -19.09 2.06 -3.93
N THR A 136 -19.38 2.19 -5.21
CA THR A 136 -20.22 1.25 -5.94
C THR A 136 -19.36 0.35 -6.80
N ARG A 137 -19.85 -0.83 -7.09
CA ARG A 137 -19.21 -1.79 -7.97
C ARG A 137 -18.91 -1.17 -9.34
N ASP A 138 -17.75 -1.48 -9.88
CA ASP A 138 -17.28 -1.04 -11.20
C ASP A 138 -16.65 -2.22 -11.91
N LYS A 139 -17.40 -2.84 -12.80
CA LYS A 139 -16.99 -4.06 -13.50
C LYS A 139 -15.70 -3.86 -14.29
N ALA A 140 -15.48 -2.70 -14.90
CA ALA A 140 -14.24 -2.45 -15.66
C ALA A 140 -13.01 -2.41 -14.75
N LYS A 141 -13.13 -1.83 -13.56
CA LYS A 141 -12.05 -1.83 -12.57
C LYS A 141 -11.81 -3.23 -11.98
N GLU A 142 -12.88 -4.00 -11.77
CA GLU A 142 -12.79 -5.39 -11.31
C GLU A 142 -12.05 -6.25 -12.34
N ASP A 143 -12.41 -6.15 -13.60
CA ASP A 143 -11.76 -6.89 -14.69
C ASP A 143 -10.25 -6.58 -14.76
N MET A 144 -9.87 -5.30 -14.60
CA MET A 144 -8.46 -4.91 -14.52
C MET A 144 -7.74 -5.54 -13.30
N ILE A 145 -8.41 -5.62 -12.15
CA ILE A 145 -7.83 -6.24 -10.94
C ILE A 145 -7.60 -7.73 -11.20
N PHE A 146 -8.61 -8.44 -11.72
CA PHE A 146 -8.50 -9.89 -11.96
C PHE A 146 -7.52 -10.23 -13.08
N GLU A 147 -7.46 -9.44 -14.16
CA GLU A 147 -6.44 -9.60 -15.20
C GLU A 147 -5.03 -9.57 -14.60
N ARG A 148 -4.75 -8.63 -13.71
CA ARG A 148 -3.44 -8.54 -13.02
C ARG A 148 -3.18 -9.69 -12.04
N LEU A 149 -4.21 -10.14 -11.34
CA LEU A 149 -4.09 -11.27 -10.44
C LEU A 149 -3.90 -12.59 -11.20
N ASP A 150 -4.61 -12.79 -12.30
CA ASP A 150 -4.45 -13.96 -13.17
C ASP A 150 -3.04 -14.05 -13.77
N GLU A 151 -2.50 -12.92 -14.28
CA GLU A 151 -1.11 -12.84 -14.74
C GLU A 151 -0.13 -13.25 -13.62
N TRP A 152 -0.40 -12.78 -12.39
CA TRP A 152 0.47 -13.06 -11.26
C TRP A 152 0.37 -14.51 -10.80
N ILE A 153 -0.83 -15.10 -10.72
CA ILE A 153 -1.07 -16.52 -10.42
C ILE A 153 -0.39 -17.39 -11.49
N TRP A 154 -0.60 -17.07 -12.78
CA TRP A 154 0.07 -17.76 -13.87
C TRP A 154 1.60 -17.74 -13.73
N SER A 155 2.16 -16.60 -13.31
CA SER A 155 3.61 -16.47 -13.08
C SER A 155 4.12 -17.39 -11.96
N LEU A 156 3.30 -17.61 -10.93
CA LEU A 156 3.59 -18.57 -9.86
C LEU A 156 3.54 -20.01 -10.37
N GLU A 157 2.51 -20.38 -11.09
CA GLU A 157 2.30 -21.74 -11.60
C GLU A 157 3.41 -22.16 -12.59
N HIS A 158 3.80 -21.24 -13.48
CA HIS A 158 4.79 -21.49 -14.53
C HIS A 158 6.23 -21.17 -14.10
N ASP A 159 6.45 -20.83 -12.84
CA ASP A 159 7.78 -20.50 -12.31
C ASP A 159 8.48 -19.34 -13.06
N LYS A 160 7.71 -18.36 -13.49
CA LYS A 160 8.20 -17.18 -14.20
C LYS A 160 8.10 -15.94 -13.31
N PRO A 161 9.20 -15.49 -12.69
CA PRO A 161 9.15 -14.36 -11.80
C PRO A 161 8.68 -13.09 -12.55
N PRO A 162 7.89 -12.21 -11.88
CA PRO A 162 7.46 -10.96 -12.47
C PRO A 162 8.66 -10.06 -12.76
N THR A 163 8.58 -9.31 -13.84
CA THR A 163 9.62 -8.34 -14.21
C THR A 163 9.59 -7.15 -13.25
N MET A 164 10.74 -6.49 -13.07
CA MET A 164 10.83 -5.23 -12.33
C MET A 164 10.52 -4.01 -13.21
N SER A 165 10.06 -4.24 -14.44
CA SER A 165 9.67 -3.18 -15.37
C SER A 165 8.48 -2.39 -14.80
N GLY A 166 8.57 -1.07 -14.83
CA GLY A 166 7.54 -0.18 -14.28
C GLY A 166 7.57 0.02 -12.76
N VAL A 167 8.42 -0.70 -12.03
CA VAL A 167 8.66 -0.45 -10.61
C VAL A 167 9.58 0.76 -10.44
N ALA A 168 9.28 1.64 -9.50
CA ALA A 168 10.16 2.76 -9.18
C ALA A 168 11.57 2.23 -8.84
N PRO A 169 12.64 2.81 -9.42
CA PRO A 169 14.00 2.27 -9.30
C PRO A 169 14.46 2.04 -7.87
N GLN A 170 14.09 2.95 -6.96
CA GLN A 170 14.44 2.84 -5.54
C GLN A 170 13.81 1.59 -4.91
N LEU A 171 12.52 1.37 -5.12
CA LEU A 171 11.80 0.19 -4.60
C LEU A 171 12.33 -1.11 -5.19
N ALA A 172 12.71 -1.09 -6.48
CA ALA A 172 13.32 -2.24 -7.14
C ALA A 172 14.66 -2.61 -6.50
N LEU A 173 15.53 -1.61 -6.24
CA LEU A 173 16.84 -1.82 -5.60
C LEU A 173 16.68 -2.33 -4.16
N GLU A 174 15.76 -1.77 -3.40
CA GLU A 174 15.47 -2.23 -2.02
C GLU A 174 14.98 -3.67 -2.01
N SER A 175 14.09 -4.05 -2.93
CA SER A 175 13.64 -5.43 -3.08
C SER A 175 14.78 -6.38 -3.44
N LEU A 176 15.63 -5.99 -4.39
CA LEU A 176 16.80 -6.80 -4.78
C LEU A 176 17.79 -6.96 -3.63
N ALA A 177 18.05 -5.89 -2.86
CA ALA A 177 18.91 -5.96 -1.68
C ALA A 177 18.33 -6.91 -0.61
N ARG A 178 17.02 -6.91 -0.39
CA ARG A 178 16.37 -7.85 0.54
C ARG A 178 16.41 -9.30 0.06
N ILE A 179 16.30 -9.55 -1.24
CA ILE A 179 16.30 -10.90 -1.81
C ILE A 179 17.70 -11.51 -1.83
N TYR A 180 18.67 -10.73 -2.27
CA TYR A 180 20.03 -11.24 -2.53
C TYR A 180 21.02 -10.90 -1.43
N GLY A 181 20.69 -9.97 -0.53
CA GLY A 181 21.57 -9.54 0.56
C GLY A 181 22.76 -8.74 0.06
N GLU A 182 23.78 -8.65 0.92
CA GLU A 182 25.05 -8.04 0.57
C GLU A 182 25.94 -9.01 -0.22
N SER A 183 26.85 -8.46 -1.02
CA SER A 183 27.83 -9.24 -1.78
C SER A 183 28.65 -10.13 -0.83
N GLN A 184 28.67 -11.43 -1.10
CA GLN A 184 29.45 -12.39 -0.32
C GLN A 184 30.82 -12.60 -0.95
N SER A 185 31.86 -12.58 -0.14
CA SER A 185 33.20 -12.96 -0.57
C SER A 185 33.24 -14.44 -0.97
N GLY A 186 33.87 -14.74 -2.11
CA GLY A 186 34.01 -16.13 -2.60
C GLY A 186 33.01 -16.55 -3.67
N LEU A 187 32.08 -15.67 -4.07
CA LEU A 187 31.24 -15.92 -5.23
C LEU A 187 32.05 -15.77 -6.53
N PRO A 188 31.70 -16.51 -7.61
CA PRO A 188 32.37 -16.38 -8.90
C PRO A 188 32.29 -14.93 -9.41
N THR A 189 33.37 -14.45 -9.99
CA THR A 189 33.41 -13.15 -10.67
C THR A 189 32.45 -13.20 -11.88
N ILE A 190 31.53 -12.25 -11.96
CA ILE A 190 30.64 -12.09 -13.10
C ILE A 190 31.23 -11.04 -14.02
N GLU A 191 31.42 -11.38 -15.30
CA GLU A 191 31.77 -10.40 -16.33
C GLU A 191 30.52 -9.59 -16.71
N PHE A 192 30.65 -8.27 -16.70
CA PHE A 192 29.60 -7.38 -17.15
C PHE A 192 29.52 -7.32 -18.68
N SER A 193 28.32 -7.33 -19.22
CA SER A 193 28.08 -6.97 -20.61
C SER A 193 28.41 -5.49 -20.85
N SER A 194 28.72 -5.13 -22.08
CA SER A 194 28.96 -3.73 -22.47
C SER A 194 27.82 -2.77 -22.05
N LYS A 195 26.57 -3.26 -22.02
CA LYS A 195 25.41 -2.48 -21.54
C LYS A 195 25.51 -2.21 -20.03
N GLN A 196 25.92 -3.19 -19.25
CA GLN A 196 26.07 -3.05 -17.80
C GLN A 196 27.27 -2.17 -17.46
N GLU A 197 28.39 -2.31 -18.16
CA GLU A 197 29.56 -1.43 -17.98
C GLU A 197 29.21 0.04 -18.29
N ASN A 198 28.48 0.31 -19.38
CA ASN A 198 28.04 1.66 -19.72
C ASN A 198 27.11 2.23 -18.65
N ALA A 199 26.21 1.41 -18.09
CA ALA A 199 25.35 1.82 -16.97
C ALA A 199 26.16 2.18 -15.72
N LEU A 200 27.15 1.37 -15.35
CA LEU A 200 28.07 1.64 -14.21
C LEU A 200 28.86 2.95 -14.41
N ARG A 201 29.41 3.17 -15.62
CA ARG A 201 30.10 4.43 -15.96
C ARG A 201 29.16 5.64 -15.83
N ARG A 202 27.90 5.48 -16.25
CA ARG A 202 26.88 6.53 -16.12
C ARG A 202 26.52 6.82 -14.67
N ILE A 203 26.38 5.78 -13.84
CA ILE A 203 26.15 5.89 -12.38
C ILE A 203 27.29 6.68 -11.75
N ALA A 204 28.54 6.31 -11.99
CA ALA A 204 29.70 7.00 -11.43
C ALA A 204 29.76 8.49 -11.81
N LEU A 205 29.45 8.82 -13.08
CA LEU A 205 29.37 10.20 -13.54
C LEU A 205 28.27 10.99 -12.80
N LEU A 206 27.09 10.39 -12.61
CA LEU A 206 25.98 11.03 -11.92
C LEU A 206 26.26 11.23 -10.43
N GLN A 207 26.89 10.27 -9.78
CA GLN A 207 27.33 10.39 -8.38
C GLN A 207 28.35 11.52 -8.21
N GLY A 208 29.27 11.68 -9.15
CA GLY A 208 30.21 12.81 -9.17
C GLY A 208 29.48 14.14 -9.23
N LYS A 209 28.48 14.29 -10.13
CA LYS A 209 27.64 15.50 -10.22
C LYS A 209 26.87 15.79 -8.92
N ILE A 210 26.26 14.76 -8.32
CA ILE A 210 25.55 14.91 -7.03
C ILE A 210 26.50 15.41 -5.94
N THR A 211 27.70 14.89 -5.88
CA THR A 211 28.73 15.33 -4.91
C THR A 211 29.11 16.79 -5.11
N GLU A 212 29.25 17.22 -6.38
CA GLU A 212 29.53 18.62 -6.73
C GLU A 212 28.37 19.55 -6.35
N CYS A 213 27.14 19.20 -6.72
CA CYS A 213 25.94 19.95 -6.33
C CYS A 213 25.78 20.06 -4.80
N ASN A 214 26.01 18.97 -4.07
CA ASN A 214 25.94 18.99 -2.61
C ASN A 214 27.01 19.91 -1.99
N ARG A 215 28.18 20.00 -2.58
CA ARG A 215 29.22 20.93 -2.15
C ARG A 215 28.83 22.37 -2.39
N GLU A 216 28.22 22.67 -3.55
CA GLU A 216 27.69 24.00 -3.86
C GLU A 216 26.58 24.41 -2.88
N ILE A 217 25.61 23.51 -2.63
CA ILE A 217 24.53 23.75 -1.68
C ILE A 217 25.07 24.12 -0.31
N LYS A 218 26.06 23.34 0.21
CA LYS A 218 26.70 23.64 1.50
C LYS A 218 27.40 25.01 1.53
N THR A 219 27.92 25.44 0.38
CA THR A 219 28.54 26.76 0.27
C THR A 219 27.52 27.88 0.42
N TYR A 220 26.35 27.74 -0.24
CA TYR A 220 25.25 28.69 -0.12
C TYR A 220 24.60 28.65 1.26
N GLU A 221 24.35 27.48 1.83
CA GLU A 221 23.86 27.33 3.20
C GLU A 221 24.75 28.04 4.22
N LYS A 222 26.08 27.90 4.08
CA LYS A 222 27.05 28.61 4.91
C LYS A 222 26.92 30.14 4.73
N ALA A 223 26.77 30.63 3.51
CA ALA A 223 26.62 32.04 3.24
C ALA A 223 25.35 32.64 3.87
N VAL A 224 24.22 31.92 3.74
CA VAL A 224 22.94 32.29 4.34
C VAL A 224 23.02 32.28 5.87
N SER A 225 23.58 31.25 6.47
CA SER A 225 23.74 31.13 7.92
C SER A 225 24.63 32.25 8.49
N TYR A 226 25.64 32.67 7.74
CA TYR A 226 26.54 33.75 8.17
C TYR A 226 25.84 35.12 8.18
N THR A 227 24.89 35.36 7.26
CA THR A 227 24.08 36.60 7.20
C THR A 227 23.13 36.72 8.39
N HIS A 228 22.62 35.61 8.92
CA HIS A 228 21.76 35.62 10.11
C HIS A 228 22.52 35.91 11.42
N LEU A 229 23.81 35.57 11.48
CA LEU A 229 24.64 35.81 12.65
C LEU A 229 25.17 37.27 12.73
N THR A 230 25.07 38.02 11.62
CA THR A 230 25.60 39.41 11.52
C THR A 230 24.52 40.47 11.50
N LEU A 231 23.24 40.13 11.56
CA LEU A 231 22.16 41.12 11.69
C LEU A 231 22.11 41.60 13.15
N PRO A 232 22.15 42.94 13.41
CA PRO A 232 21.98 43.46 14.74
C PRO A 232 20.58 43.09 15.24
N THR A 233 20.51 42.49 16.43
CA THR A 233 19.26 42.39 17.19
C THR A 233 18.85 43.79 17.60
N THR A 234 17.95 44.43 16.85
CA THR A 234 17.25 45.67 17.27
C THR A 234 16.07 45.31 18.14
#